data_bbeddd756b13d9a39ddae8220c4c1f59
#
_entry.id   bbeddd756b13d9a39ddae8220c4c1f59
#
_cell.length_a   1.000
_cell.length_b   1.000
_cell.length_c   1.000
_cell.angle_alpha   90.00
_cell.angle_beta   90.00
_cell.angle_gamma   90.00
#
_symmetry.space_group_name_H-M   'P 1'
#
loop_
_entity.id
_entity.type
_entity.pdbx_description
1 polymer ?
#
loop_
_entity_poly.entity_id
_entity_poly.type
_entity_poly.pdbx_seq_one_letter_code
_entity_poly.pdbx_strand_id
1 'polypeptide(L)'
;SANLGVFSALRDEIKWTLQDKLNHASLIDANRLIELPIQRYLHNNLDSLQKKLDKQKGSGLIATDNVFSMDGDKANIKGIEKILNQKNALLMQDDAHGFGIFNPMIPKHSIYMATLGKAAGVMGAFVAGDEDLIEFLIQKSRPYTYTTAIPPSFCNAILTSLKLIDNGEQKEKLLTNISYFKSIASQLGLQFGISNSAIQPLVIGSSSAALKLSNQLFEEGFFVSAIRPPTVPPNTARLRFTLSANHTSQQINKLLEKVKNVMA
;
A
#
# COMPACT_ATOMS: atom_id res chain seq x y z
N SER A 1 -2.21 -10.87 8.09
CA SER A 1 -1.85 -12.31 8.17
C SER A 1 -1.00 -12.77 6.97
N ALA A 2 -1.34 -12.39 5.70
CA ALA A 2 -0.61 -12.88 4.52
C ALA A 2 0.89 -12.52 4.57
N ASN A 3 1.26 -11.27 4.84
CA ASN A 3 2.66 -10.86 4.98
C ASN A 3 3.40 -11.67 6.05
N LEU A 4 2.76 -11.85 7.22
CA LEU A 4 3.35 -12.69 8.28
C LEU A 4 3.54 -14.13 7.83
N GLY A 5 2.57 -14.66 7.06
CA GLY A 5 2.63 -16.02 6.52
C GLY A 5 3.82 -16.23 5.58
N VAL A 6 4.03 -15.30 4.65
CA VAL A 6 5.16 -15.35 3.72
C VAL A 6 6.50 -15.29 4.46
N PHE A 7 6.67 -14.31 5.35
CA PHE A 7 7.92 -14.18 6.10
C PHE A 7 8.18 -15.38 7.00
N SER A 8 7.15 -15.89 7.71
CA SER A 8 7.31 -17.06 8.58
C SER A 8 7.71 -18.33 7.82
N ALA A 9 7.20 -18.49 6.61
CA ALA A 9 7.57 -19.62 5.75
C ALA A 9 9.02 -19.53 5.26
N LEU A 10 9.47 -18.30 4.92
CA LEU A 10 10.81 -18.07 4.39
C LEU A 10 11.90 -17.94 5.45
N ARG A 11 11.58 -18.03 6.75
CA ARG A 11 12.51 -17.76 7.87
C ARG A 11 13.86 -18.47 7.71
N ASP A 12 13.84 -19.76 7.38
CA ASP A 12 15.04 -20.59 7.33
C ASP A 12 15.75 -20.54 5.95
N GLU A 13 15.08 -20.00 4.94
CA GLU A 13 15.55 -19.95 3.55
C GLU A 13 16.30 -18.65 3.23
N ILE A 14 16.06 -17.58 4.00
CA ILE A 14 16.67 -16.28 3.79
C ILE A 14 17.62 -15.91 4.92
N LYS A 15 18.65 -15.14 4.60
CA LYS A 15 19.68 -14.69 5.55
C LYS A 15 19.53 -13.21 5.90
N TRP A 16 18.81 -12.45 5.07
CA TRP A 16 18.61 -11.01 5.25
C TRP A 16 17.29 -10.55 4.63
N THR A 17 16.82 -9.41 5.13
CA THR A 17 15.69 -8.68 4.53
C THR A 17 16.06 -7.22 4.35
N LEU A 18 15.61 -6.62 3.23
CA LEU A 18 15.67 -5.18 2.98
C LEU A 18 14.26 -4.66 2.75
N GLN A 19 13.88 -3.60 3.47
CA GLN A 19 12.54 -3.04 3.40
C GLN A 19 12.58 -1.55 3.10
N ASP A 20 11.61 -1.08 2.31
CA ASP A 20 11.40 0.36 2.17
C ASP A 20 11.07 1.00 3.54
N LYS A 21 11.59 2.20 3.77
CA LYS A 21 11.42 2.90 5.06
C LYS A 21 9.96 3.21 5.38
N LEU A 22 9.08 3.31 4.38
CA LEU A 22 7.66 3.61 4.56
C LEU A 22 6.73 2.40 4.39
N ASN A 23 7.28 1.18 4.35
CA ASN A 23 6.48 -0.03 4.30
C ASN A 23 5.44 -0.09 5.41
N HIS A 24 4.33 -0.72 5.10
CA HIS A 24 3.26 -0.98 6.03
C HIS A 24 3.73 -1.77 7.26
N ALA A 25 3.13 -1.49 8.43
CA ALA A 25 3.47 -2.12 9.70
C ALA A 25 3.50 -3.66 9.63
N SER A 26 2.61 -4.27 8.84
CA SER A 26 2.56 -5.74 8.70
C SER A 26 3.82 -6.35 8.08
N LEU A 27 4.53 -5.64 7.19
CA LEU A 27 5.83 -6.07 6.66
C LEU A 27 6.93 -5.94 7.72
N ILE A 28 6.89 -4.87 8.50
CA ILE A 28 7.83 -4.64 9.60
C ILE A 28 7.66 -5.70 10.68
N ASP A 29 6.42 -5.98 11.08
CA ASP A 29 6.11 -6.97 12.12
C ASP A 29 6.37 -8.40 11.62
N ALA A 30 6.14 -8.68 10.34
CA ALA A 30 6.52 -9.94 9.71
C ALA A 30 8.03 -10.19 9.81
N ASN A 31 8.84 -9.15 9.59
CA ASN A 31 10.30 -9.27 9.76
C ASN A 31 10.72 -9.51 11.23
N ARG A 32 10.05 -8.84 12.17
CA ARG A 32 10.30 -9.07 13.61
C ARG A 32 9.99 -10.51 14.01
N LEU A 33 8.92 -11.08 13.45
CA LEU A 33 8.52 -12.47 13.71
C LEU A 33 9.60 -13.49 13.34
N ILE A 34 10.33 -13.25 12.27
CA ILE A 34 11.40 -14.15 11.81
C ILE A 34 12.77 -13.89 12.48
N GLU A 35 12.84 -12.89 13.36
CA GLU A 35 14.03 -12.54 14.16
C GLU A 35 15.26 -12.15 13.33
N LEU A 36 15.10 -11.81 12.05
CA LEU A 36 16.16 -11.23 11.25
C LEU A 36 16.28 -9.73 11.49
N PRO A 37 17.51 -9.17 11.49
CA PRO A 37 17.71 -7.74 11.63
C PRO A 37 16.94 -6.94 10.57
N ILE A 38 16.11 -5.99 10.99
CA ILE A 38 15.39 -5.13 10.07
C ILE A 38 16.38 -4.14 9.44
N GLN A 39 16.63 -4.29 8.16
CA GLN A 39 17.41 -3.34 7.40
C GLN A 39 16.46 -2.55 6.48
N ARG A 40 16.49 -1.22 6.60
CA ARG A 40 15.58 -0.34 5.84
C ARG A 40 16.36 0.56 4.91
N TYR A 41 15.99 0.62 3.63
CA TYR A 41 16.51 1.61 2.69
C TYR A 41 15.60 2.86 2.66
N LEU A 42 16.16 3.97 2.20
CA LEU A 42 15.40 5.22 2.09
C LEU A 42 14.28 5.06 1.07
N HIS A 43 13.14 5.66 1.40
CA HIS A 43 11.92 5.53 0.63
C HIS A 43 12.12 5.82 -0.86
N ASN A 44 11.69 4.87 -1.71
CA ASN A 44 11.81 4.90 -3.17
C ASN A 44 13.21 5.23 -3.72
N ASN A 45 14.28 5.03 -2.91
CA ASN A 45 15.65 5.39 -3.26
C ASN A 45 16.45 4.15 -3.66
N LEU A 46 16.65 3.97 -4.96
CA LEU A 46 17.36 2.84 -5.55
C LEU A 46 18.85 2.80 -5.17
N ASP A 47 19.51 3.94 -5.03
CA ASP A 47 20.91 4.01 -4.61
C ASP A 47 21.07 3.53 -3.16
N SER A 48 20.13 3.92 -2.29
CA SER A 48 20.10 3.45 -0.92
C SER A 48 19.85 1.94 -0.84
N LEU A 49 18.97 1.42 -1.70
CA LEU A 49 18.72 -0.02 -1.81
C LEU A 49 19.97 -0.74 -2.29
N GLN A 50 20.59 -0.29 -3.38
CA GLN A 50 21.81 -0.89 -3.96
C GLN A 50 22.95 -0.95 -2.93
N LYS A 51 23.26 0.19 -2.27
CA LYS A 51 24.31 0.27 -1.24
C LYS A 51 24.09 -0.71 -0.07
N LYS A 52 22.84 -1.00 0.26
CA LYS A 52 22.53 -1.99 1.30
C LYS A 52 22.61 -3.42 0.77
N LEU A 53 22.12 -3.65 -0.45
CA LEU A 53 22.14 -4.96 -1.09
C LEU A 53 23.57 -5.45 -1.35
N ASP A 54 24.50 -4.58 -1.71
CA ASP A 54 25.90 -4.91 -1.96
C ASP A 54 26.61 -5.51 -0.72
N LYS A 55 26.13 -5.17 0.46
CA LYS A 55 26.64 -5.70 1.74
C LYS A 55 26.06 -7.06 2.12
N GLN A 56 25.02 -7.52 1.42
CA GLN A 56 24.35 -8.78 1.75
C GLN A 56 25.06 -9.97 1.09
N LYS A 57 25.05 -11.09 1.80
CA LYS A 57 25.56 -12.39 1.33
C LYS A 57 24.46 -13.45 1.46
N GLY A 58 24.45 -14.40 0.52
CA GLY A 58 23.44 -15.46 0.49
C GLY A 58 22.07 -14.97 0.00
N SER A 59 21.07 -15.82 0.16
CA SER A 59 19.69 -15.55 -0.24
C SER A 59 18.99 -14.54 0.68
N GLY A 60 18.08 -13.77 0.13
CA GLY A 60 17.34 -12.79 0.92
C GLY A 60 16.04 -12.31 0.29
N LEU A 61 15.39 -11.38 0.97
CA LEU A 61 14.10 -10.83 0.58
C LEU A 61 14.14 -9.30 0.59
N ILE A 62 13.78 -8.71 -0.55
CA ILE A 62 13.42 -7.30 -0.60
C ILE A 62 11.89 -7.21 -0.49
N ALA A 63 11.37 -6.35 0.40
CA ALA A 63 9.94 -6.16 0.54
C ALA A 63 9.58 -4.68 0.40
N THR A 64 8.49 -4.40 -0.33
CA THR A 64 7.97 -3.06 -0.55
C THR A 64 6.45 -3.05 -0.71
N ASP A 65 5.78 -1.99 -0.24
CA ASP A 65 4.44 -1.67 -0.69
C ASP A 65 4.50 -1.25 -2.17
N ASN A 66 3.55 -1.66 -3.00
CA ASN A 66 3.42 -1.17 -4.38
C ASN A 66 2.84 0.24 -4.42
N VAL A 67 1.88 0.51 -3.53
CA VAL A 67 1.29 1.84 -3.30
C VAL A 67 1.34 2.12 -1.80
N PHE A 68 2.07 3.16 -1.41
CA PHE A 68 2.28 3.48 0.00
C PHE A 68 1.05 4.13 0.64
N SER A 69 0.61 3.58 1.77
CA SER A 69 -0.68 3.86 2.39
C SER A 69 -0.84 5.29 2.92
N MET A 70 0.25 6.00 3.21
CA MET A 70 0.22 7.35 3.79
C MET A 70 0.47 8.46 2.78
N ASP A 71 1.16 8.15 1.69
CA ASP A 71 1.57 9.12 0.66
C ASP A 71 0.90 8.87 -0.69
N GLY A 72 0.42 7.66 -0.94
CA GLY A 72 -0.26 7.29 -2.19
C GLY A 72 0.65 7.19 -3.41
N ASP A 73 1.95 7.34 -3.22
CA ASP A 73 2.95 7.15 -4.26
C ASP A 73 3.23 5.67 -4.52
N LYS A 74 3.91 5.39 -5.63
CA LYS A 74 4.17 4.03 -6.09
C LYS A 74 5.64 3.66 -5.94
N ALA A 75 5.91 2.40 -5.58
CA ALA A 75 7.26 1.85 -5.62
C ALA A 75 7.81 1.81 -7.07
N ASN A 76 9.11 2.04 -7.20
CA ASN A 76 9.81 1.88 -8.46
C ASN A 76 10.20 0.41 -8.71
N ILE A 77 9.19 -0.45 -8.95
CA ILE A 77 9.39 -1.90 -9.14
C ILE A 77 10.36 -2.20 -10.28
N LYS A 78 10.27 -1.46 -11.39
CA LYS A 78 11.19 -1.64 -12.54
C LYS A 78 12.67 -1.36 -12.16
N GLY A 79 12.89 -0.38 -11.30
CA GLY A 79 14.22 -0.09 -10.77
C GLY A 79 14.70 -1.16 -9.81
N ILE A 80 13.82 -1.66 -8.94
CA ILE A 80 14.13 -2.75 -8.00
C ILE A 80 14.47 -4.04 -8.77
N GLU A 81 13.70 -4.40 -9.80
CA GLU A 81 13.96 -5.57 -10.64
C GLU A 81 15.35 -5.54 -11.27
N LYS A 82 15.77 -4.40 -11.82
CA LYS A 82 17.11 -4.26 -12.42
C LYS A 82 18.24 -4.52 -11.41
N ILE A 83 18.02 -4.13 -10.16
CA ILE A 83 18.96 -4.36 -9.06
C ILE A 83 18.95 -5.84 -8.64
N LEU A 84 17.78 -6.45 -8.54
CA LEU A 84 17.60 -7.84 -8.15
C LEU A 84 18.24 -8.85 -9.10
N ASN A 85 18.21 -8.59 -10.41
CA ASN A 85 18.78 -9.48 -11.42
C ASN A 85 20.29 -9.77 -11.21
N GLN A 86 20.95 -9.07 -10.29
CA GLN A 86 22.35 -9.25 -9.92
C GLN A 86 22.56 -10.07 -8.63
N LYS A 87 21.50 -10.50 -7.97
CA LYS A 87 21.56 -11.14 -6.63
C LYS A 87 20.56 -12.30 -6.50
N ASN A 88 20.90 -13.25 -5.65
CA ASN A 88 19.98 -14.33 -5.27
C ASN A 88 18.99 -13.81 -4.21
N ALA A 89 17.95 -13.10 -4.65
CA ALA A 89 16.94 -12.53 -3.75
C ALA A 89 15.55 -12.57 -4.38
N LEU A 90 14.55 -12.70 -3.52
CA LEU A 90 13.14 -12.58 -3.87
C LEU A 90 12.68 -11.13 -3.70
N LEU A 91 11.68 -10.73 -4.48
CA LEU A 91 10.95 -9.47 -4.27
C LEU A 91 9.55 -9.77 -3.74
N MET A 92 9.22 -9.26 -2.57
CA MET A 92 7.86 -9.27 -2.05
C MET A 92 7.20 -7.92 -2.27
N GLN A 93 6.07 -7.94 -2.95
CA GLN A 93 5.24 -6.78 -3.28
C GLN A 93 3.94 -6.85 -2.50
N ASP A 94 3.70 -5.88 -1.62
CA ASP A 94 2.41 -5.65 -0.98
C ASP A 94 1.59 -4.67 -1.83
N ASP A 95 0.64 -5.18 -2.58
CA ASP A 95 -0.23 -4.37 -3.45
C ASP A 95 -1.63 -4.15 -2.85
N ALA A 96 -1.70 -4.04 -1.53
CA ALA A 96 -2.96 -3.84 -0.83
C ALA A 96 -3.74 -2.60 -1.31
N HIS A 97 -3.05 -1.56 -1.80
CA HIS A 97 -3.66 -0.31 -2.28
C HIS A 97 -3.69 -0.16 -3.80
N GLY A 98 -3.00 -1.02 -4.55
CA GLY A 98 -2.98 -0.96 -6.01
C GLY A 98 -3.83 -2.03 -6.69
N PHE A 99 -4.08 -3.17 -6.02
CA PHE A 99 -4.89 -4.26 -6.55
C PHE A 99 -6.28 -3.76 -7.01
N GLY A 100 -6.68 -4.15 -8.21
CA GLY A 100 -7.95 -3.74 -8.83
C GLY A 100 -7.96 -2.30 -9.37
N ILE A 101 -6.90 -1.52 -9.16
CA ILE A 101 -6.77 -0.13 -9.64
C ILE A 101 -5.66 -0.01 -10.68
N PHE A 102 -4.51 -0.59 -10.42
CA PHE A 102 -3.36 -0.54 -11.32
C PHE A 102 -3.02 -1.92 -11.85
N ASN A 103 -2.43 -1.97 -13.03
CA ASN A 103 -1.83 -3.19 -13.55
C ASN A 103 -0.45 -3.33 -12.87
N PRO A 104 -0.23 -4.34 -12.01
CA PRO A 104 1.05 -4.49 -11.32
C PRO A 104 2.11 -4.95 -12.31
N MET A 105 3.33 -4.45 -12.12
CA MET A 105 4.51 -5.08 -12.68
C MET A 105 4.96 -6.17 -11.73
N ILE A 106 4.98 -7.43 -12.19
CA ILE A 106 5.38 -8.59 -11.39
C ILE A 106 6.65 -9.18 -12.03
N PRO A 107 7.84 -8.82 -11.52
CA PRO A 107 9.11 -9.41 -11.97
C PRO A 107 9.14 -10.91 -11.72
N LYS A 108 10.00 -11.61 -12.46
CA LYS A 108 10.29 -13.02 -12.20
C LYS A 108 10.81 -13.21 -10.77
N HIS A 109 10.45 -14.32 -10.13
CA HIS A 109 10.79 -14.63 -8.72
C HIS A 109 10.25 -13.58 -7.73
N SER A 110 9.10 -13.03 -8.02
CA SER A 110 8.36 -12.14 -7.11
C SER A 110 7.29 -12.90 -6.34
N ILE A 111 7.04 -12.42 -5.13
CA ILE A 111 5.90 -12.77 -4.29
C ILE A 111 4.96 -11.57 -4.34
N TYR A 112 3.82 -11.73 -4.96
CA TYR A 112 2.80 -10.71 -5.05
C TYR A 112 1.71 -10.97 -4.02
N MET A 113 1.45 -10.02 -3.13
CA MET A 113 0.38 -10.10 -2.15
C MET A 113 -0.61 -8.96 -2.36
N ALA A 114 -1.90 -9.27 -2.27
CA ALA A 114 -2.92 -8.25 -2.22
C ALA A 114 -4.03 -8.60 -1.22
N THR A 115 -4.69 -7.56 -0.70
CA THR A 115 -5.86 -7.72 0.17
C THR A 115 -7.15 -7.62 -0.61
N LEU A 116 -8.12 -8.42 -0.23
CA LEU A 116 -9.49 -8.36 -0.74
C LEU A 116 -10.38 -7.40 0.06
N GLY A 117 -9.85 -6.82 1.14
CA GLY A 117 -10.59 -5.91 2.03
C GLY A 117 -10.67 -4.46 1.56
N LYS A 118 -10.08 -4.11 0.40
CA LYS A 118 -10.10 -2.74 -0.15
C LYS A 118 -10.87 -2.69 -1.47
N ALA A 119 -10.20 -2.75 -2.62
CA ALA A 119 -10.88 -2.65 -3.92
C ALA A 119 -11.91 -3.76 -4.15
N ALA A 120 -11.63 -4.98 -3.70
CA ALA A 120 -12.60 -6.08 -3.80
C ALA A 120 -13.76 -6.00 -2.79
N GLY A 121 -13.65 -5.18 -1.73
CA GLY A 121 -14.73 -4.92 -0.78
C GLY A 121 -15.19 -6.15 0.04
N VAL A 122 -14.33 -7.18 0.16
CA VAL A 122 -14.61 -8.41 0.89
C VAL A 122 -13.54 -8.63 1.96
N MET A 123 -13.54 -9.74 2.65
CA MET A 123 -12.48 -10.12 3.60
C MET A 123 -11.48 -11.06 2.95
N GLY A 124 -10.22 -10.99 3.39
CA GLY A 124 -9.16 -11.92 2.98
C GLY A 124 -7.99 -11.24 2.29
N ALA A 125 -7.06 -12.08 1.90
CA ALA A 125 -5.89 -11.71 1.10
C ALA A 125 -5.44 -12.93 0.31
N PHE A 126 -4.66 -12.70 -0.73
CA PHE A 126 -4.02 -13.77 -1.48
C PHE A 126 -2.54 -13.48 -1.69
N VAL A 127 -1.80 -14.54 -1.96
CA VAL A 127 -0.39 -14.48 -2.36
C VAL A 127 -0.29 -15.24 -3.69
N ALA A 128 0.43 -14.66 -4.63
CA ALA A 128 0.71 -15.24 -5.94
C ALA A 128 2.22 -15.18 -6.22
N GLY A 129 2.73 -16.13 -6.98
CA GLY A 129 4.14 -16.27 -7.34
C GLY A 129 4.37 -17.53 -8.16
N ASP A 130 5.64 -17.92 -8.33
CA ASP A 130 6.01 -19.17 -8.99
C ASP A 130 5.39 -20.38 -8.27
N GLU A 131 5.02 -21.42 -9.01
CA GLU A 131 4.31 -22.61 -8.49
C GLU A 131 5.04 -23.25 -7.31
N ASP A 132 6.33 -23.53 -7.45
CA ASP A 132 7.16 -24.14 -6.39
C ASP A 132 7.17 -23.28 -5.11
N LEU A 133 7.17 -21.95 -5.26
CA LEU A 133 7.11 -21.04 -4.14
C LEU A 133 5.75 -21.10 -3.44
N ILE A 134 4.65 -21.14 -4.20
CA ILE A 134 3.30 -21.22 -3.62
C ILE A 134 3.10 -22.56 -2.91
N GLU A 135 3.53 -23.67 -3.50
CA GLU A 135 3.50 -24.98 -2.83
C GLU A 135 4.31 -24.96 -1.52
N PHE A 136 5.50 -24.38 -1.54
CA PHE A 136 6.30 -24.19 -0.33
C PHE A 136 5.56 -23.35 0.72
N LEU A 137 4.93 -22.23 0.33
CA LEU A 137 4.17 -21.37 1.25
C LEU A 137 2.96 -22.10 1.85
N ILE A 138 2.25 -22.92 1.07
CA ILE A 138 1.13 -23.75 1.56
C ILE A 138 1.60 -24.66 2.68
N GLN A 139 2.77 -25.30 2.54
CA GLN A 139 3.32 -26.23 3.52
C GLN A 139 3.92 -25.55 4.77
N LYS A 140 4.52 -24.37 4.62
CA LYS A 140 5.34 -23.74 5.66
C LYS A 140 4.70 -22.53 6.33
N SER A 141 3.70 -21.91 5.72
CA SER A 141 3.04 -20.71 6.27
C SER A 141 2.14 -21.05 7.46
N ARG A 142 2.65 -20.86 8.67
CA ARG A 142 1.88 -21.13 9.89
C ARG A 142 0.53 -20.39 9.97
N PRO A 143 0.43 -19.08 9.61
CA PRO A 143 -0.86 -18.38 9.60
C PRO A 143 -1.86 -18.94 8.57
N TYR A 144 -1.40 -19.66 7.54
CA TYR A 144 -2.26 -20.34 6.59
C TYR A 144 -2.69 -21.73 7.12
N THR A 145 -1.73 -22.53 7.59
CA THR A 145 -1.93 -23.90 8.03
C THR A 145 -2.81 -24.01 9.28
N TYR A 146 -2.65 -23.09 10.22
CA TYR A 146 -3.29 -23.13 11.55
C TYR A 146 -4.40 -22.10 11.74
N THR A 147 -5.09 -21.73 10.66
CA THR A 147 -6.24 -20.83 10.73
C THR A 147 -7.50 -21.51 10.18
N THR A 148 -8.65 -21.04 10.64
CA THR A 148 -9.93 -21.50 10.11
C THR A 148 -10.18 -20.91 8.72
N ALA A 149 -10.72 -21.73 7.82
CA ALA A 149 -11.12 -21.27 6.48
C ALA A 149 -12.16 -20.15 6.55
N ILE A 150 -12.12 -19.26 5.56
CA ILE A 150 -13.16 -18.23 5.42
C ILE A 150 -14.51 -18.88 5.07
N PRO A 151 -15.64 -18.29 5.48
CA PRO A 151 -16.97 -18.82 5.13
C PRO A 151 -17.16 -18.89 3.60
N PRO A 152 -17.78 -19.94 3.05
CA PRO A 152 -18.00 -20.11 1.61
C PRO A 152 -18.74 -18.95 0.95
N SER A 153 -19.62 -18.25 1.68
CA SER A 153 -20.31 -17.05 1.19
C SER A 153 -19.36 -15.92 0.77
N PHE A 154 -18.21 -15.78 1.43
CA PHE A 154 -17.18 -14.82 1.02
C PHE A 154 -16.52 -15.20 -0.31
N CYS A 155 -16.39 -16.50 -0.60
CA CYS A 155 -15.83 -16.94 -1.89
C CYS A 155 -16.70 -16.46 -3.06
N ASN A 156 -18.03 -16.58 -2.94
CA ASN A 156 -18.95 -16.07 -3.95
C ASN A 156 -18.91 -14.54 -4.09
N ALA A 157 -18.82 -13.84 -2.97
CA ALA A 157 -18.66 -12.38 -2.98
C ALA A 157 -17.34 -11.96 -3.65
N ILE A 158 -16.24 -12.68 -3.36
CA ILE A 158 -14.93 -12.46 -4.01
C ILE A 158 -15.02 -12.67 -5.52
N LEU A 159 -15.59 -13.80 -5.97
CA LEU A 159 -15.75 -14.10 -7.40
C LEU A 159 -16.55 -13.01 -8.12
N THR A 160 -17.62 -12.53 -7.50
CA THR A 160 -18.42 -11.42 -8.05
C THR A 160 -17.61 -10.14 -8.13
N SER A 161 -16.87 -9.82 -7.07
CA SER A 161 -16.04 -8.63 -7.01
C SER A 161 -14.91 -8.66 -8.04
N LEU A 162 -14.27 -9.82 -8.25
CA LEU A 162 -13.23 -9.97 -9.27
C LEU A 162 -13.77 -9.72 -10.68
N LYS A 163 -15.00 -10.18 -11.00
CA LYS A 163 -15.67 -9.87 -12.28
C LYS A 163 -15.91 -8.36 -12.45
N LEU A 164 -16.28 -7.65 -11.35
CA LEU A 164 -16.45 -6.19 -11.39
C LEU A 164 -15.12 -5.45 -11.57
N ILE A 165 -14.05 -5.95 -10.97
CA ILE A 165 -12.70 -5.42 -11.15
C ILE A 165 -12.24 -5.61 -12.61
N ASP A 166 -12.48 -6.78 -13.16
CA ASP A 166 -12.11 -7.16 -14.54
C ASP A 166 -12.85 -6.34 -15.59
N ASN A 167 -14.12 -6.00 -15.34
CA ASN A 167 -14.91 -5.09 -16.16
C ASN A 167 -14.27 -3.69 -16.28
N GLY A 168 -13.55 -3.24 -15.26
CA GLY A 168 -12.82 -1.97 -15.27
C GLY A 168 -13.66 -0.71 -15.06
N GLU A 169 -14.99 -0.76 -15.10
CA GLU A 169 -15.86 0.42 -15.02
C GLU A 169 -15.62 1.24 -13.74
N GLN A 170 -15.52 0.58 -12.58
CA GLN A 170 -15.29 1.27 -11.30
C GLN A 170 -13.88 1.86 -11.23
N LYS A 171 -12.91 1.19 -11.80
CA LYS A 171 -11.54 1.69 -11.95
C LYS A 171 -11.50 2.98 -12.77
N GLU A 172 -12.17 3.01 -13.90
CA GLU A 172 -12.22 4.19 -14.78
C GLU A 172 -12.89 5.38 -14.08
N LYS A 173 -14.01 5.16 -13.40
CA LYS A 173 -14.67 6.18 -12.58
C LYS A 173 -13.74 6.72 -11.49
N LEU A 174 -13.02 5.83 -10.79
CA LEU A 174 -12.07 6.25 -9.77
C LEU A 174 -10.93 7.10 -10.33
N LEU A 175 -10.33 6.68 -11.45
CA LEU A 175 -9.23 7.41 -12.09
C LEU A 175 -9.70 8.78 -12.61
N THR A 176 -10.91 8.87 -13.12
CA THR A 176 -11.55 10.13 -13.49
C THR A 176 -11.73 11.05 -12.27
N ASN A 177 -12.24 10.52 -11.16
CA ASN A 177 -12.40 11.27 -9.92
C ASN A 177 -11.04 11.75 -9.34
N ILE A 178 -9.98 10.94 -9.43
CA ILE A 178 -8.63 11.34 -9.01
C ILE A 178 -8.13 12.52 -9.87
N SER A 179 -8.27 12.41 -11.18
CA SER A 179 -7.86 13.48 -12.11
C SER A 179 -8.64 14.76 -11.86
N TYR A 180 -9.95 14.66 -11.67
CA TYR A 180 -10.82 15.77 -11.36
C TYR A 180 -10.45 16.44 -10.02
N PHE A 181 -10.28 15.64 -8.96
CA PHE A 181 -9.85 16.14 -7.64
C PHE A 181 -8.55 16.95 -7.74
N LYS A 182 -7.54 16.42 -8.43
CA LYS A 182 -6.24 17.10 -8.60
C LYS A 182 -6.38 18.41 -9.38
N SER A 183 -7.21 18.44 -10.41
CA SER A 183 -7.47 19.65 -11.20
C SER A 183 -8.09 20.75 -10.33
N ILE A 184 -9.17 20.45 -9.60
CA ILE A 184 -9.83 21.41 -8.73
C ILE A 184 -8.93 21.83 -7.57
N ALA A 185 -8.22 20.91 -6.94
CA ALA A 185 -7.27 21.25 -5.88
C ALA A 185 -6.21 22.25 -6.35
N SER A 186 -5.66 22.05 -7.56
CA SER A 186 -4.72 22.99 -8.18
C SER A 186 -5.32 24.37 -8.43
N GLN A 187 -6.54 24.44 -8.97
CA GLN A 187 -7.27 25.70 -9.20
C GLN A 187 -7.52 26.47 -7.90
N LEU A 188 -7.76 25.76 -6.80
CA LEU A 188 -7.96 26.35 -5.49
C LEU A 188 -6.66 26.70 -4.76
N GLY A 189 -5.49 26.38 -5.33
CA GLY A 189 -4.17 26.63 -4.73
C GLY A 189 -3.80 25.66 -3.61
N LEU A 190 -4.49 24.51 -3.50
CA LEU A 190 -4.22 23.50 -2.48
C LEU A 190 -3.04 22.60 -2.90
N GLN A 191 -2.04 22.49 -2.04
CA GLN A 191 -0.80 21.74 -2.31
C GLN A 191 -0.88 20.30 -1.79
N PHE A 192 -1.49 19.42 -2.56
CA PHE A 192 -1.50 17.98 -2.26
C PHE A 192 -0.17 17.31 -2.65
N GLY A 193 0.13 16.17 -2.02
CA GLY A 193 1.28 15.35 -2.35
C GLY A 193 1.25 14.78 -3.79
N ILE A 194 2.38 14.23 -4.23
CA ILE A 194 2.53 13.64 -5.57
C ILE A 194 1.93 12.23 -5.56
N SER A 195 0.60 12.13 -5.61
CA SER A 195 -0.11 10.86 -5.70
C SER A 195 -0.95 10.78 -6.98
N ASN A 196 -0.94 9.60 -7.61
CA ASN A 196 -1.86 9.24 -8.69
C ASN A 196 -2.76 8.06 -8.28
N SER A 197 -2.83 7.76 -6.98
CA SER A 197 -3.70 6.73 -6.40
C SER A 197 -4.96 7.34 -5.79
N ALA A 198 -5.83 6.50 -5.26
CA ALA A 198 -7.01 6.94 -4.50
C ALA A 198 -6.64 7.75 -3.24
N ILE A 199 -5.41 7.64 -2.76
CA ILE A 199 -4.91 8.31 -1.55
C ILE A 199 -4.32 9.65 -1.95
N GLN A 200 -4.88 10.75 -1.41
CA GLN A 200 -4.43 12.11 -1.68
C GLN A 200 -4.04 12.79 -0.35
N PRO A 201 -2.75 12.85 0.00
CA PRO A 201 -2.30 13.44 1.26
C PRO A 201 -2.16 14.96 1.15
N LEU A 202 -2.61 15.67 2.18
CA LEU A 202 -2.37 17.10 2.38
C LEU A 202 -1.58 17.28 3.67
N VAL A 203 -0.30 17.62 3.55
CA VAL A 203 0.59 17.79 4.71
C VAL A 203 0.26 19.09 5.43
N ILE A 204 -0.01 18.98 6.73
CA ILE A 204 -0.38 20.11 7.62
C ILE A 204 0.79 20.48 8.55
N GLY A 205 1.64 19.50 8.89
CA GLY A 205 2.77 19.69 9.79
C GLY A 205 2.45 19.26 11.23
N SER A 206 1.75 20.10 12.00
CA SER A 206 1.47 19.79 13.41
C SER A 206 0.28 18.83 13.60
N SER A 207 0.37 17.97 14.62
CA SER A 207 -0.69 17.02 14.95
C SER A 207 -1.97 17.70 15.41
N SER A 208 -1.85 18.79 16.16
CA SER A 208 -3.01 19.56 16.66
C SER A 208 -3.76 20.24 15.53
N ALA A 209 -3.05 20.86 14.58
CA ALA A 209 -3.67 21.48 13.42
C ALA A 209 -4.36 20.44 12.51
N ALA A 210 -3.73 19.30 12.25
CA ALA A 210 -4.34 18.23 11.47
C ALA A 210 -5.62 17.69 12.11
N LEU A 211 -5.64 17.51 13.44
CA LEU A 211 -6.84 17.11 14.16
C LEU A 211 -7.95 18.17 14.10
N LYS A 212 -7.59 19.44 14.33
CA LYS A 212 -8.56 20.55 14.26
C LYS A 212 -9.24 20.60 12.89
N LEU A 213 -8.45 20.53 11.81
CA LEU A 213 -8.98 20.54 10.44
C LEU A 213 -9.83 19.31 10.14
N SER A 214 -9.41 18.11 10.60
CA SER A 214 -10.20 16.88 10.44
C SER A 214 -11.57 17.01 11.13
N ASN A 215 -11.62 17.54 12.36
CA ASN A 215 -12.86 17.75 13.10
C ASN A 215 -13.77 18.80 12.42
N GLN A 216 -13.22 19.92 11.96
CA GLN A 216 -13.98 20.93 11.23
C GLN A 216 -14.61 20.37 9.96
N LEU A 217 -13.85 19.54 9.19
CA LEU A 217 -14.39 18.88 8.01
C LEU A 217 -15.47 17.86 8.38
N PHE A 218 -15.33 17.17 9.51
CA PHE A 218 -16.34 16.22 10.01
C PHE A 218 -17.65 16.92 10.36
N GLU A 219 -17.60 18.07 11.03
CA GLU A 219 -18.78 18.91 11.32
C GLU A 219 -19.50 19.38 10.06
N GLU A 220 -18.76 19.55 8.96
CA GLU A 220 -19.29 19.90 7.63
C GLU A 220 -19.76 18.67 6.81
N GLY A 221 -19.73 17.47 7.42
CA GLY A 221 -20.20 16.23 6.81
C GLY A 221 -19.15 15.48 5.98
N PHE A 222 -17.85 15.80 6.12
CA PHE A 222 -16.77 15.14 5.41
C PHE A 222 -15.85 14.37 6.35
N PHE A 223 -15.82 13.04 6.23
CA PHE A 223 -14.91 12.19 6.99
C PHE A 223 -13.52 12.15 6.34
N VAL A 224 -12.57 12.90 6.88
CA VAL A 224 -11.18 12.96 6.43
C VAL A 224 -10.25 12.66 7.58
N SER A 225 -9.40 11.61 7.43
CA SER A 225 -8.55 11.14 8.51
C SER A 225 -7.33 12.03 8.73
N ALA A 226 -7.09 12.45 9.98
CA ALA A 226 -5.84 13.06 10.39
C ALA A 226 -4.80 11.97 10.73
N ILE A 227 -3.75 11.87 9.93
CA ILE A 227 -2.63 10.96 10.14
C ILE A 227 -1.50 11.69 10.88
N ARG A 228 -1.01 11.10 11.97
CA ARG A 228 -0.09 11.74 12.91
C ARG A 228 1.04 10.79 13.31
N PRO A 229 2.12 11.28 13.92
CA PRO A 229 3.08 10.41 14.60
C PRO A 229 2.40 9.45 15.59
N PRO A 230 2.86 8.20 15.72
CA PRO A 230 4.07 7.62 15.12
C PRO A 230 3.88 7.08 13.69
N THR A 231 2.68 7.14 13.11
CA THR A 231 2.39 6.61 11.76
C THR A 231 3.18 7.35 10.68
N VAL A 232 3.37 8.64 10.86
CA VAL A 232 4.21 9.50 10.01
C VAL A 232 5.28 10.19 10.85
N PRO A 233 6.38 10.71 10.27
CA PRO A 233 7.42 11.41 11.02
C PRO A 233 6.89 12.63 11.77
N PRO A 234 7.58 13.08 12.86
CA PRO A 234 7.26 14.34 13.53
C PRO A 234 7.21 15.52 12.54
N ASN A 235 6.30 16.45 12.78
CA ASN A 235 6.05 17.64 11.94
C ASN A 235 5.63 17.34 10.50
N THR A 236 5.11 16.15 10.22
CA THR A 236 4.55 15.76 8.92
C THR A 236 3.14 15.21 9.03
N ALA A 237 2.42 15.59 10.09
CA ALA A 237 1.01 15.23 10.22
C ALA A 237 0.23 15.76 9.01
N ARG A 238 -0.74 14.99 8.55
CA ARG A 238 -1.46 15.24 7.31
C ARG A 238 -2.92 14.86 7.39
N LEU A 239 -3.73 15.46 6.55
CA LEU A 239 -5.05 14.93 6.20
C LEU A 239 -4.88 13.93 5.06
N ARG A 240 -5.45 12.72 5.20
CA ARG A 240 -5.45 11.71 4.16
C ARG A 240 -6.84 11.60 3.55
N PHE A 241 -7.00 12.13 2.37
CA PHE A 241 -8.21 11.97 1.58
C PHE A 241 -8.14 10.64 0.85
N THR A 242 -9.26 9.92 0.80
CA THR A 242 -9.36 8.67 0.07
C THR A 242 -10.53 8.76 -0.89
N LEU A 243 -10.24 8.75 -2.18
CA LEU A 243 -11.24 8.85 -3.23
C LEU A 243 -11.86 7.50 -3.53
N SER A 244 -13.10 7.50 -3.97
CA SER A 244 -13.87 6.33 -4.38
C SER A 244 -14.50 6.57 -5.77
N ALA A 245 -14.76 5.50 -6.48
CA ALA A 245 -15.53 5.53 -7.73
C ALA A 245 -16.95 6.09 -7.55
N ASN A 246 -17.49 5.99 -6.33
CA ASN A 246 -18.84 6.45 -6.01
C ASN A 246 -18.93 7.95 -5.65
N HIS A 247 -17.80 8.65 -5.53
CA HIS A 247 -17.83 10.09 -5.32
C HIS A 247 -18.29 10.82 -6.58
N THR A 248 -19.15 11.82 -6.38
CA THR A 248 -19.58 12.71 -7.46
C THR A 248 -18.67 13.93 -7.56
N SER A 249 -18.60 14.55 -8.74
CA SER A 249 -17.87 15.83 -8.94
C SER A 249 -18.36 16.92 -7.98
N GLN A 250 -19.66 16.96 -7.69
CA GLN A 250 -20.24 17.91 -6.75
C GLN A 250 -19.72 17.70 -5.32
N GLN A 251 -19.61 16.43 -4.86
CA GLN A 251 -19.03 16.13 -3.54
C GLN A 251 -17.56 16.52 -3.48
N ILE A 252 -16.79 16.25 -4.53
CA ILE A 252 -15.36 16.60 -4.63
C ILE A 252 -15.19 18.13 -4.57
N ASN A 253 -15.96 18.89 -5.35
CA ASN A 253 -15.91 20.35 -5.32
C ASN A 253 -16.22 20.90 -3.93
N LYS A 254 -17.35 20.49 -3.35
CA LYS A 254 -17.78 20.95 -2.03
C LYS A 254 -16.72 20.63 -0.96
N LEU A 255 -16.13 19.45 -1.00
CA LEU A 255 -15.04 19.07 -0.08
C LEU A 255 -13.84 20.02 -0.24
N LEU A 256 -13.34 20.23 -1.45
CA LEU A 256 -12.13 21.03 -1.69
C LEU A 256 -12.35 22.51 -1.37
N GLU A 257 -13.52 23.06 -1.64
CA GLU A 257 -13.91 24.42 -1.20
C GLU A 257 -13.89 24.52 0.33
N LYS A 258 -14.44 23.53 1.04
CA LYS A 258 -14.39 23.50 2.50
C LYS A 258 -12.95 23.39 3.02
N VAL A 259 -12.12 22.53 2.42
CA VAL A 259 -10.69 22.43 2.77
C VAL A 259 -10.02 23.80 2.63
N LYS A 260 -10.24 24.51 1.53
CA LYS A 260 -9.69 25.86 1.32
C LYS A 260 -10.14 26.83 2.42
N ASN A 261 -11.43 26.83 2.74
CA ASN A 261 -12.00 27.75 3.73
C ASN A 261 -11.49 27.49 5.16
N VAL A 262 -11.32 26.23 5.56
CA VAL A 262 -10.81 25.89 6.90
C VAL A 262 -9.29 26.05 7.03
N MET A 263 -8.57 26.17 5.92
CA MET A 263 -7.13 26.43 5.88
C MET A 263 -6.78 27.93 5.75
N ALA A 264 -7.73 28.76 5.36
CA ALA A 264 -7.57 30.23 5.30
C ALA A 264 -7.59 30.82 6.71
#